data_b98bbeb5734e13d24ebe7e0071196dbf
#
_entry.id   b98bbeb5734e13d24ebe7e0071196dbf
#
_cell.length_a   1.000
_cell.length_b   1.000
_cell.length_c   1.000
_cell.angle_alpha   90.00
_cell.angle_beta   90.00
_cell.angle_gamma   90.00
#
_symmetry.space_group_name_H-M   'P 1'
#
loop_
_entity.id
_entity.type
_entity.pdbx_description
1 polymer ?
#
loop_
_entity_poly.entity_id
_entity_poly.type
_entity_poly.pdbx_seq_one_letter_code
_entity_poly.pdbx_strand_id
1 'polypeptide(L)'
;MTFTHPTLRPLIAVAAAFLAALGIFTLVNRHPAPGNSAVAPTHGFETGPPARTTDERIAQLQSAIGAGLGGADAYANLGQAYLQKVRETGDPTYYPKAEKLFDTALAQNPSNIGARTGLGALALARHQFRLGLALGEQARRLGPQTLEPYFVIVDAQVELGRYDDAGRTLQQLIDLRPTLASYARVSYFRELHGDLTGAIKAMRLAVSAGGATPENLAYVQTLLGNLEFDRGDLAAASRAFRTAELSFPSYVPAIAGLARTEAASGHLTAAIDNYRVAVSRLPLPEYITGLGEAELAAHRSRAAREDLALIGAEERLLRANGVNTDVDLALFEANHGSPARAVLLARRAWAQAPSVRSADALGWALTRAGHATAGLHWARRALKLGSIDPNFLLHAGIAAKASGHRAQAQTYLRRALALNPEFSPLYAPVAREALR
;
A
#
# COMPACT_ATOMS: atom_id res chain seq x y z
N MET A 1 -25.39 -39.41 -26.94
CA MET A 1 -24.58 -39.07 -25.76
C MET A 1 -24.19 -37.61 -25.89
N THR A 2 -24.95 -36.77 -25.24
CA THR A 2 -24.81 -35.29 -25.27
C THR A 2 -23.90 -34.88 -24.13
N PHE A 3 -22.71 -34.34 -24.47
CA PHE A 3 -21.79 -33.73 -23.49
C PHE A 3 -22.28 -32.33 -23.20
N THR A 4 -22.77 -32.13 -21.99
CA THR A 4 -23.10 -30.82 -21.43
C THR A 4 -21.82 -30.14 -20.98
N HIS A 5 -21.48 -28.99 -21.60
CA HIS A 5 -20.44 -28.09 -21.16
C HIS A 5 -20.82 -27.46 -19.82
N PRO A 6 -19.91 -27.37 -18.82
CA PRO A 6 -20.16 -26.59 -17.65
C PRO A 6 -20.04 -25.08 -18.01
N THR A 7 -21.11 -24.37 -17.75
CA THR A 7 -21.18 -22.91 -17.88
C THR A 7 -20.11 -22.24 -17.01
N LEU A 8 -19.16 -21.57 -17.65
CA LEU A 8 -18.28 -20.61 -17.00
C LEU A 8 -19.15 -19.48 -16.41
N ARG A 9 -19.31 -19.46 -15.11
CA ARG A 9 -19.76 -18.26 -14.38
C ARG A 9 -18.67 -17.21 -14.54
N PRO A 10 -18.99 -15.96 -14.91
CA PRO A 10 -18.00 -14.90 -14.93
C PRO A 10 -17.54 -14.65 -13.48
N LEU A 11 -16.28 -14.97 -13.20
CA LEU A 11 -15.58 -14.47 -12.02
C LEU A 11 -15.48 -12.95 -12.20
N ILE A 12 -16.31 -12.21 -11.49
CA ILE A 12 -16.13 -10.77 -11.33
C ILE A 12 -14.90 -10.63 -10.45
N ALA A 13 -13.76 -10.34 -11.10
CA ALA A 13 -12.51 -10.05 -10.40
C ALA A 13 -12.64 -8.73 -9.66
N VAL A 14 -12.51 -8.78 -8.35
CA VAL A 14 -12.49 -7.62 -7.46
C VAL A 14 -11.04 -7.31 -7.16
N ALA A 15 -10.59 -6.13 -7.55
CA ALA A 15 -9.21 -5.73 -7.39
C ALA A 15 -9.08 -4.34 -6.77
N ALA A 16 -8.22 -4.18 -5.82
CA ALA A 16 -7.72 -2.87 -5.40
C ALA A 16 -6.40 -2.92 -4.63
N ALA A 17 -5.62 -2.11 -5.04
CA ALA A 17 -4.40 -1.42 -4.67
C ALA A 17 -3.89 -1.58 -3.22
N PHE A 18 -2.79 -2.31 -3.04
CA PHE A 18 -2.03 -2.36 -1.79
C PHE A 18 -1.24 -1.06 -1.54
N LEU A 19 -0.90 -0.30 -2.56
CA LEU A 19 -0.22 0.99 -2.42
C LEU A 19 -1.15 2.13 -1.95
N ALA A 20 -2.45 1.99 -2.09
CA ALA A 20 -3.43 2.87 -1.46
C ALA A 20 -3.49 2.72 0.07
N ALA A 21 -2.93 1.64 0.62
CA ALA A 21 -2.91 1.40 2.05
C ALA A 21 -1.99 2.34 2.84
N LEU A 22 -0.99 2.97 2.21
CA LEU A 22 -0.13 3.96 2.86
C LEU A 22 -0.81 5.32 3.05
N GLY A 23 -1.85 5.64 2.28
CA GLY A 23 -2.39 6.98 2.20
C GLY A 23 -3.71 7.24 2.91
N ILE A 24 -4.52 6.24 3.24
CA ILE A 24 -5.90 6.54 3.61
C ILE A 24 -6.25 6.10 5.02
N PHE A 25 -5.58 6.67 6.00
CA PHE A 25 -6.06 6.69 7.37
C PHE A 25 -6.88 7.95 7.64
N THR A 26 -7.99 8.13 6.95
CA THR A 26 -9.00 9.09 7.38
C THR A 26 -9.89 8.41 8.42
N LEU A 27 -9.52 8.57 9.67
CA LEU A 27 -10.24 8.02 10.80
C LEU A 27 -11.04 9.05 11.51
N VAL A 28 -12.31 8.75 11.62
CA VAL A 28 -13.16 9.27 12.67
C VAL A 28 -12.72 8.63 14.00
N ASN A 29 -11.68 9.17 14.63
CA ASN A 29 -11.31 8.82 15.98
C ASN A 29 -12.11 9.74 16.94
N ARG A 30 -13.26 9.27 17.40
CA ARG A 30 -13.97 9.88 18.53
C ARG A 30 -13.74 9.04 19.78
N HIS A 31 -12.69 9.37 20.54
CA HIS A 31 -12.66 9.07 21.97
C HIS A 31 -12.69 10.40 22.74
N PRO A 32 -13.59 10.57 23.73
CA PRO A 32 -13.56 11.75 24.58
C PRO A 32 -12.35 11.71 25.49
N ALA A 33 -11.48 12.72 25.35
CA ALA A 33 -10.47 13.00 26.37
C ALA A 33 -11.15 13.59 27.62
N PRO A 34 -10.70 13.31 28.85
CA PRO A 34 -11.25 13.92 30.04
C PRO A 34 -10.80 15.39 30.13
N GLY A 35 -11.74 16.29 30.03
CA GLY A 35 -11.77 17.64 30.59
C GLY A 35 -10.80 18.69 30.04
N ASN A 36 -11.23 19.54 29.07
CA ASN A 36 -11.44 20.97 29.32
C ASN A 36 -12.19 21.64 28.13
N SER A 37 -13.11 22.46 28.50
CA SER A 37 -14.00 23.41 27.85
C SER A 37 -13.97 23.66 26.34
N ALA A 38 -15.10 23.33 25.70
CA ALA A 38 -15.92 24.15 24.82
C ALA A 38 -15.34 24.65 23.48
N VAL A 39 -15.37 23.79 22.48
CA VAL A 39 -16.08 24.08 21.22
C VAL A 39 -16.89 22.82 20.91
N ALA A 40 -18.19 22.93 20.86
CA ALA A 40 -19.10 21.83 20.56
C ALA A 40 -18.82 21.31 19.15
N PRO A 41 -18.53 20.01 18.96
CA PRO A 41 -18.54 19.44 17.62
C PRO A 41 -19.99 19.48 17.13
N THR A 42 -20.20 20.02 15.93
CA THR A 42 -21.47 19.92 15.21
C THR A 42 -21.80 18.42 15.08
N HIS A 43 -22.71 17.95 15.93
CA HIS A 43 -23.25 16.60 15.87
C HIS A 43 -24.10 16.49 14.60
N GLY A 44 -23.53 15.89 13.55
CA GLY A 44 -24.33 15.39 12.44
C GLY A 44 -25.25 14.29 12.95
N PHE A 45 -26.50 14.33 12.57
CA PHE A 45 -27.60 13.46 12.93
C PHE A 45 -27.26 11.96 12.80
N GLU A 46 -26.85 11.32 13.90
CA GLU A 46 -26.87 9.86 14.01
C GLU A 46 -28.21 9.46 14.63
N THR A 47 -29.18 9.12 13.80
CA THR A 47 -30.50 8.63 14.23
C THR A 47 -30.51 7.09 14.32
N GLY A 48 -29.65 6.52 15.17
CA GLY A 48 -29.60 5.06 15.35
C GLY A 48 -28.44 4.62 16.24
N PRO A 49 -28.39 3.33 16.63
CA PRO A 49 -27.23 2.79 17.33
C PRO A 49 -25.98 2.91 16.43
N PRO A 50 -24.77 3.07 17.02
CA PRO A 50 -23.54 3.19 16.25
C PRO A 50 -23.34 1.94 15.35
N ALA A 51 -23.02 2.17 14.07
CA ALA A 51 -22.75 1.10 13.13
C ALA A 51 -21.56 0.26 13.59
N ARG A 52 -21.69 -1.07 13.56
CA ARG A 52 -20.65 -2.02 13.93
C ARG A 52 -19.74 -2.39 12.76
N THR A 53 -20.28 -2.32 11.54
CA THR A 53 -19.58 -2.67 10.30
C THR A 53 -19.64 -1.51 9.30
N THR A 54 -18.73 -1.53 8.32
CA THR A 54 -18.74 -0.56 7.22
C THR A 54 -20.03 -0.65 6.39
N ASP A 55 -20.59 -1.85 6.21
CA ASP A 55 -21.84 -2.03 5.47
C ASP A 55 -23.04 -1.43 6.23
N GLU A 56 -23.13 -1.63 7.54
CA GLU A 56 -24.15 -0.98 8.37
C GLU A 56 -24.02 0.55 8.30
N ARG A 57 -22.79 1.09 8.35
CA ARG A 57 -22.54 2.52 8.22
C ARG A 57 -22.98 3.06 6.87
N ILE A 58 -22.67 2.34 5.77
CA ILE A 58 -23.12 2.69 4.42
C ILE A 58 -24.65 2.74 4.39
N ALA A 59 -25.33 1.71 4.89
CA ALA A 59 -26.79 1.65 4.89
C ALA A 59 -27.42 2.79 5.72
N GLN A 60 -26.88 3.11 6.90
CA GLN A 60 -27.34 4.25 7.72
C GLN A 60 -27.20 5.58 6.99
N LEU A 61 -26.04 5.83 6.37
CA LEU A 61 -25.78 7.07 5.64
C LEU A 61 -26.66 7.20 4.38
N GLN A 62 -26.87 6.09 3.67
CA GLN A 62 -27.79 6.05 2.52
C GLN A 62 -29.24 6.37 2.95
N SER A 63 -29.68 5.79 4.07
CA SER A 63 -31.00 6.06 4.63
C SER A 63 -31.16 7.51 5.05
N ALA A 64 -30.16 8.10 5.73
CA ALA A 64 -30.17 9.51 6.12
C ALA A 64 -30.25 10.44 4.92
N ILE A 65 -29.45 10.18 3.88
CA ILE A 65 -29.47 10.94 2.63
C ILE A 65 -30.83 10.79 1.92
N GLY A 66 -31.39 9.59 1.86
CA GLY A 66 -32.72 9.34 1.29
C GLY A 66 -33.86 10.07 2.01
N ALA A 67 -33.69 10.31 3.31
CA ALA A 67 -34.61 11.10 4.14
C ALA A 67 -34.33 12.61 4.08
N GLY A 68 -33.36 13.06 3.30
CA GLY A 68 -32.97 14.48 3.21
C GLY A 68 -32.19 15.00 4.42
N LEU A 69 -31.64 14.11 5.23
CA LEU A 69 -30.93 14.44 6.47
C LEU A 69 -29.41 14.52 6.26
N GLY A 70 -28.72 15.36 7.02
CA GLY A 70 -27.27 15.37 7.15
C GLY A 70 -26.52 16.25 6.12
N GLY A 71 -27.14 16.77 5.09
CA GLY A 71 -26.54 17.73 4.15
C GLY A 71 -25.20 17.26 3.55
N ALA A 72 -24.29 18.19 3.28
CA ALA A 72 -22.98 17.92 2.68
C ALA A 72 -22.13 16.90 3.47
N ASP A 73 -22.23 16.91 4.80
CA ASP A 73 -21.45 15.99 5.66
C ASP A 73 -21.90 14.54 5.50
N ALA A 74 -23.21 14.28 5.27
CA ALA A 74 -23.68 12.91 5.03
C ALA A 74 -23.09 12.33 3.74
N TYR A 75 -23.04 13.13 2.66
CA TYR A 75 -22.39 12.73 1.42
C TYR A 75 -20.89 12.51 1.61
N ALA A 76 -20.18 13.41 2.29
CA ALA A 76 -18.75 13.26 2.57
C ALA A 76 -18.47 11.99 3.39
N ASN A 77 -19.27 11.73 4.43
CA ASN A 77 -19.14 10.54 5.27
C ASN A 77 -19.45 9.24 4.51
N LEU A 78 -20.42 9.23 3.61
CA LEU A 78 -20.71 8.07 2.75
C LEU A 78 -19.57 7.82 1.76
N GLY A 79 -18.97 8.88 1.18
CA GLY A 79 -17.79 8.76 0.36
C GLY A 79 -16.60 8.15 1.12
N GLN A 80 -16.38 8.56 2.36
CA GLN A 80 -15.36 7.97 3.25
C GLN A 80 -15.65 6.49 3.55
N ALA A 81 -16.92 6.13 3.79
CA ALA A 81 -17.30 4.75 4.02
C ALA A 81 -17.05 3.87 2.78
N TYR A 82 -17.24 4.40 1.57
CA TYR A 82 -16.87 3.68 0.35
C TYR A 82 -15.35 3.52 0.20
N LEU A 83 -14.54 4.52 0.56
CA LEU A 83 -13.08 4.34 0.59
C LEU A 83 -12.66 3.30 1.63
N GLN A 84 -13.33 3.24 2.80
CA GLN A 84 -13.12 2.17 3.79
C GLN A 84 -13.49 0.80 3.20
N LYS A 85 -14.60 0.72 2.46
CA LYS A 85 -15.02 -0.53 1.81
C LYS A 85 -13.99 -1.03 0.79
N VAL A 86 -13.35 -0.13 0.03
CA VAL A 86 -12.23 -0.50 -0.85
C VAL A 86 -11.10 -1.15 -0.06
N ARG A 87 -10.72 -0.60 1.10
CA ARG A 87 -9.64 -1.18 1.93
C ARG A 87 -9.98 -2.58 2.45
N GLU A 88 -11.25 -2.83 2.76
CA GLU A 88 -11.72 -4.11 3.29
C GLU A 88 -11.86 -5.18 2.21
N THR A 89 -12.29 -4.78 1.00
CA THR A 89 -12.66 -5.72 -0.07
C THR A 89 -11.73 -5.71 -1.26
N GLY A 90 -10.99 -4.60 -1.44
CA GLY A 90 -10.20 -4.37 -2.62
C GLY A 90 -10.99 -3.98 -3.88
N ASP A 91 -12.29 -3.79 -3.82
CA ASP A 91 -13.12 -3.48 -5.00
C ASP A 91 -12.95 -2.02 -5.47
N PRO A 92 -12.26 -1.75 -6.60
CA PRO A 92 -12.03 -0.41 -7.09
C PRO A 92 -13.29 0.27 -7.63
N THR A 93 -14.37 -0.48 -7.82
CA THR A 93 -15.65 0.07 -8.34
C THR A 93 -16.31 1.05 -7.35
N TYR A 94 -15.87 1.05 -6.09
CA TYR A 94 -16.29 2.06 -5.12
C TYR A 94 -15.59 3.42 -5.31
N TYR A 95 -14.47 3.51 -6.02
CA TYR A 95 -13.78 4.79 -6.24
C TYR A 95 -14.64 5.82 -6.99
N PRO A 96 -15.25 5.51 -8.14
CA PRO A 96 -16.16 6.46 -8.82
C PRO A 96 -17.38 6.83 -7.98
N LYS A 97 -17.88 5.89 -7.16
CA LYS A 97 -19.01 6.14 -6.24
C LYS A 97 -18.62 7.14 -5.15
N ALA A 98 -17.43 6.96 -4.54
CA ALA A 98 -16.90 7.87 -3.53
C ALA A 98 -16.65 9.26 -4.11
N GLU A 99 -16.05 9.35 -5.31
CA GLU A 99 -15.79 10.60 -6.02
C GLU A 99 -17.07 11.42 -6.21
N LYS A 100 -18.11 10.80 -6.78
CA LYS A 100 -19.41 11.45 -6.97
C LYS A 100 -20.01 12.01 -5.68
N LEU A 101 -19.85 11.29 -4.57
CA LEU A 101 -20.37 11.72 -3.25
C LEU A 101 -19.58 12.93 -2.72
N PHE A 102 -18.25 12.93 -2.84
CA PHE A 102 -17.43 14.07 -2.45
C PHE A 102 -17.75 15.30 -3.31
N ASP A 103 -17.92 15.12 -4.62
CA ASP A 103 -18.33 16.22 -5.52
C ASP A 103 -19.70 16.78 -5.15
N THR A 104 -20.66 15.90 -4.81
CA THR A 104 -21.98 16.32 -4.33
C THR A 104 -21.87 17.11 -3.02
N ALA A 105 -21.05 16.66 -2.09
CA ALA A 105 -20.80 17.36 -0.83
C ALA A 105 -20.19 18.75 -1.06
N LEU A 106 -19.22 18.87 -1.97
CA LEU A 106 -18.59 20.16 -2.30
C LEU A 106 -19.51 21.09 -3.11
N ALA A 107 -20.43 20.55 -3.91
CA ALA A 107 -21.45 21.35 -4.58
C ALA A 107 -22.43 21.99 -3.58
N GLN A 108 -22.75 21.30 -2.48
CA GLN A 108 -23.58 21.84 -1.40
C GLN A 108 -22.81 22.76 -0.45
N ASN A 109 -21.57 22.42 -0.13
CA ASN A 109 -20.67 23.18 0.75
C ASN A 109 -19.23 23.17 0.20
N PRO A 110 -18.82 24.20 -0.55
CA PRO A 110 -17.46 24.30 -1.12
C PRO A 110 -16.34 24.29 -0.07
N SER A 111 -16.65 24.58 1.20
CA SER A 111 -15.70 24.57 2.31
C SER A 111 -15.73 23.26 3.12
N ASN A 112 -16.39 22.20 2.65
CA ASN A 112 -16.43 20.90 3.32
C ASN A 112 -15.05 20.26 3.36
N ILE A 113 -14.42 20.27 4.54
CA ILE A 113 -13.07 19.74 4.76
C ILE A 113 -13.05 18.23 4.53
N GLY A 114 -14.07 17.51 5.03
CA GLY A 114 -14.18 16.06 4.91
C GLY A 114 -14.22 15.58 3.47
N ALA A 115 -15.03 16.23 2.62
CA ALA A 115 -15.13 15.91 1.20
C ALA A 115 -13.83 16.21 0.45
N ARG A 116 -13.21 17.38 0.72
CA ARG A 116 -11.96 17.78 0.07
C ARG A 116 -10.80 16.84 0.46
N THR A 117 -10.73 16.47 1.74
CA THR A 117 -9.77 15.47 2.21
C THR A 117 -10.04 14.09 1.60
N GLY A 118 -11.31 13.72 1.48
CA GLY A 118 -11.72 12.47 0.85
C GLY A 118 -11.31 12.37 -0.63
N LEU A 119 -11.49 13.45 -1.40
CA LEU A 119 -10.95 13.53 -2.77
C LEU A 119 -9.42 13.45 -2.80
N GLY A 120 -8.73 14.07 -1.83
CA GLY A 120 -7.29 13.95 -1.69
C GLY A 120 -6.85 12.51 -1.43
N ALA A 121 -7.54 11.82 -0.53
CA ALA A 121 -7.31 10.42 -0.22
C ALA A 121 -7.60 9.50 -1.43
N LEU A 122 -8.68 9.77 -2.17
CA LEU A 122 -8.99 9.06 -3.41
C LEU A 122 -7.92 9.27 -4.48
N ALA A 123 -7.41 10.50 -4.61
CA ALA A 123 -6.31 10.81 -5.53
C ALA A 123 -5.04 10.03 -5.17
N LEU A 124 -4.71 9.89 -3.88
CA LEU A 124 -3.61 9.02 -3.42
C LEU A 124 -3.85 7.56 -3.77
N ALA A 125 -5.06 7.06 -3.55
CA ALA A 125 -5.45 5.68 -3.88
C ALA A 125 -5.34 5.37 -5.39
N ARG A 126 -5.52 6.37 -6.22
CA ARG A 126 -5.32 6.30 -7.68
C ARG A 126 -3.88 6.63 -8.11
N HIS A 127 -2.96 6.85 -7.17
CA HIS A 127 -1.58 7.28 -7.40
C HIS A 127 -1.46 8.63 -8.16
N GLN A 128 -2.44 9.50 -7.96
CA GLN A 128 -2.46 10.88 -8.46
C GLN A 128 -1.88 11.84 -7.40
N PHE A 129 -0.65 11.61 -7.00
CA PHE A 129 -0.05 12.22 -5.80
C PHE A 129 0.01 13.74 -5.83
N ARG A 130 0.22 14.37 -7.01
CA ARG A 130 0.19 15.84 -7.14
C ARG A 130 -1.20 16.41 -6.87
N LEU A 131 -2.24 15.75 -7.35
CA LEU A 131 -3.63 16.12 -7.06
C LEU A 131 -3.96 15.91 -5.58
N GLY A 132 -3.54 14.76 -5.01
CA GLY A 132 -3.69 14.47 -3.58
C GLY A 132 -3.06 15.55 -2.71
N LEU A 133 -1.81 15.97 -3.02
CA LEU A 133 -1.12 17.05 -2.32
C LEU A 133 -1.90 18.37 -2.39
N ALA A 134 -2.33 18.77 -3.57
CA ALA A 134 -3.08 20.02 -3.76
C ALA A 134 -4.39 20.03 -2.97
N LEU A 135 -5.15 18.94 -3.00
CA LEU A 135 -6.42 18.79 -2.26
C LEU A 135 -6.19 18.76 -0.74
N GLY A 136 -5.17 18.04 -0.28
CA GLY A 136 -4.78 18.01 1.14
C GLY A 136 -4.39 19.40 1.66
N GLU A 137 -3.58 20.15 0.90
CA GLU A 137 -3.20 21.52 1.26
C GLU A 137 -4.40 22.49 1.26
N GLN A 138 -5.34 22.33 0.33
CA GLN A 138 -6.59 23.09 0.35
C GLN A 138 -7.43 22.77 1.60
N ALA A 139 -7.59 21.50 1.93
CA ALA A 139 -8.32 21.07 3.12
C ALA A 139 -7.67 21.59 4.42
N ARG A 140 -6.32 21.53 4.51
CA ARG A 140 -5.57 22.07 5.65
C ARG A 140 -5.76 23.57 5.84
N ARG A 141 -5.82 24.35 4.75
CA ARG A 141 -6.10 25.81 4.85
C ARG A 141 -7.48 26.11 5.41
N LEU A 142 -8.48 25.27 5.14
CA LEU A 142 -9.82 25.39 5.71
C LEU A 142 -9.91 24.98 7.17
N GLY A 143 -9.10 23.99 7.58
CA GLY A 143 -9.08 23.48 8.95
C GLY A 143 -7.67 23.10 9.41
N PRO A 144 -6.83 24.07 9.82
CA PRO A 144 -5.42 23.81 10.17
C PRO A 144 -5.22 22.96 11.43
N GLN A 145 -6.27 22.74 12.24
CA GLN A 145 -6.26 21.86 13.41
C GLN A 145 -6.85 20.47 13.12
N THR A 146 -7.35 20.24 11.90
CA THR A 146 -7.88 18.95 11.45
C THR A 146 -6.74 18.03 11.05
N LEU A 147 -6.71 16.78 11.55
CA LEU A 147 -5.59 15.86 11.30
C LEU A 147 -5.59 15.25 9.91
N GLU A 148 -6.77 14.94 9.38
CA GLU A 148 -6.95 14.16 8.16
C GLU A 148 -6.27 14.77 6.93
N PRO A 149 -6.30 16.10 6.71
CA PRO A 149 -5.54 16.74 5.62
C PRO A 149 -4.03 16.50 5.72
N TYR A 150 -3.46 16.46 6.93
CA TYR A 150 -2.02 16.22 7.10
C TYR A 150 -1.63 14.81 6.70
N PHE A 151 -2.50 13.81 6.92
CA PHE A 151 -2.25 12.45 6.42
C PHE A 151 -2.10 12.43 4.91
N VAL A 152 -3.02 13.08 4.19
CA VAL A 152 -2.97 13.17 2.73
C VAL A 152 -1.71 13.90 2.26
N ILE A 153 -1.33 15.00 2.93
CA ILE A 153 -0.16 15.81 2.56
C ILE A 153 1.12 15.01 2.76
N VAL A 154 1.32 14.37 3.93
CA VAL A 154 2.52 13.56 4.22
C VAL A 154 2.69 12.46 3.19
N ASP A 155 1.63 11.69 2.93
CA ASP A 155 1.68 10.56 2.01
C ASP A 155 1.99 11.03 0.57
N ALA A 156 1.34 12.11 0.11
CA ALA A 156 1.64 12.70 -1.18
C ALA A 156 3.09 13.22 -1.28
N GLN A 157 3.60 13.87 -0.23
CA GLN A 157 4.96 14.40 -0.21
C GLN A 157 6.00 13.28 -0.27
N VAL A 158 5.78 12.16 0.45
CA VAL A 158 6.66 10.98 0.40
C VAL A 158 6.69 10.41 -1.02
N GLU A 159 5.53 10.16 -1.63
CA GLU A 159 5.44 9.58 -2.97
C GLU A 159 5.96 10.52 -4.07
N LEU A 160 5.92 11.83 -3.84
CA LEU A 160 6.54 12.83 -4.73
C LEU A 160 8.04 13.05 -4.47
N GLY A 161 8.66 12.29 -3.55
CA GLY A 161 10.08 12.43 -3.21
C GLY A 161 10.42 13.71 -2.46
N ARG A 162 9.43 14.41 -1.88
CA ARG A 162 9.56 15.64 -1.08
C ARG A 162 9.76 15.29 0.39
N TYR A 163 10.83 14.53 0.69
CA TYR A 163 11.03 13.92 2.01
C TYR A 163 11.24 14.94 3.13
N ASP A 164 11.96 16.04 2.87
CA ASP A 164 12.15 17.10 3.86
C ASP A 164 10.81 17.77 4.21
N ASP A 165 9.94 17.99 3.22
CA ASP A 165 8.60 18.52 3.45
C ASP A 165 7.75 17.51 4.24
N ALA A 166 7.81 16.22 3.87
CA ALA A 166 7.10 15.16 4.58
C ALA A 166 7.52 15.08 6.06
N GLY A 167 8.82 15.17 6.35
CA GLY A 167 9.33 15.20 7.73
C GLY A 167 8.77 16.38 8.53
N ARG A 168 8.72 17.59 7.94
CA ARG A 168 8.15 18.78 8.60
C ARG A 168 6.64 18.64 8.83
N THR A 169 5.91 18.13 7.83
CA THR A 169 4.46 17.91 7.95
C THR A 169 4.14 16.82 8.97
N LEU A 170 4.96 15.77 9.01
CA LEU A 170 4.82 14.68 9.97
C LEU A 170 5.07 15.16 11.41
N GLN A 171 6.06 16.05 11.63
CA GLN A 171 6.27 16.66 12.95
C GLN A 171 5.06 17.47 13.37
N GLN A 172 4.51 18.33 12.50
CA GLN A 172 3.28 19.07 12.80
C GLN A 172 2.12 18.16 13.15
N LEU A 173 1.97 17.04 12.44
CA LEU A 173 0.92 16.05 12.71
C LEU A 173 1.05 15.42 14.09
N ILE A 174 2.27 15.07 14.51
CA ILE A 174 2.56 14.50 15.84
C ILE A 174 2.32 15.54 16.93
N ASP A 175 2.73 16.79 16.71
CA ASP A 175 2.52 17.89 17.66
C ASP A 175 1.03 18.20 17.87
N LEU A 176 0.22 18.07 16.81
CA LEU A 176 -1.23 18.22 16.92
C LEU A 176 -1.85 17.09 17.76
N ARG A 177 -1.61 15.84 17.40
CA ARG A 177 -2.08 14.67 18.15
C ARG A 177 -1.45 13.37 17.65
N PRO A 178 -0.73 12.62 18.51
CA PRO A 178 -0.28 11.26 18.20
C PRO A 178 -1.48 10.30 18.11
N THR A 179 -1.53 9.54 17.02
CA THR A 179 -2.59 8.54 16.77
C THR A 179 -1.98 7.30 16.11
N LEU A 180 -2.73 6.21 15.99
CA LEU A 180 -2.34 5.05 15.19
C LEU A 180 -1.87 5.47 13.80
N ALA A 181 -2.63 6.34 13.13
CA ALA A 181 -2.34 6.78 11.77
C ALA A 181 -1.05 7.63 11.66
N SER A 182 -0.78 8.49 12.65
CA SER A 182 0.45 9.29 12.69
C SER A 182 1.68 8.43 13.01
N TYR A 183 1.58 7.50 13.98
CA TYR A 183 2.68 6.57 14.28
C TYR A 183 3.03 5.64 13.12
N ALA A 184 2.03 5.15 12.37
CA ALA A 184 2.28 4.35 11.17
C ALA A 184 3.09 5.13 10.12
N ARG A 185 2.82 6.44 9.93
CA ARG A 185 3.58 7.30 9.03
C ARG A 185 4.99 7.62 9.55
N VAL A 186 5.16 7.82 10.86
CA VAL A 186 6.49 7.92 11.49
C VAL A 186 7.30 6.65 11.23
N SER A 187 6.67 5.49 11.35
CA SER A 187 7.28 4.20 11.07
C SER A 187 7.79 4.13 9.62
N TYR A 188 6.93 4.40 8.66
CA TYR A 188 7.29 4.37 7.24
C TYR A 188 8.39 5.40 6.89
N PHE A 189 8.29 6.61 7.44
CA PHE A 189 9.32 7.63 7.23
C PHE A 189 10.69 7.19 7.75
N ARG A 190 10.76 6.54 8.92
CA ARG A 190 11.99 5.98 9.49
C ARG A 190 12.55 4.83 8.66
N GLU A 191 11.68 3.93 8.19
CA GLU A 191 12.03 2.82 7.29
C GLU A 191 12.70 3.35 6.01
N LEU A 192 12.11 4.35 5.36
CA LEU A 192 12.70 4.99 4.18
C LEU A 192 14.09 5.57 4.42
N HIS A 193 14.37 6.02 5.67
CA HIS A 193 15.66 6.57 6.08
C HIS A 193 16.60 5.52 6.71
N GLY A 194 16.27 4.22 6.61
CA GLY A 194 17.13 3.14 7.07
C GLY A 194 17.10 2.88 8.59
N ASP A 195 16.22 3.54 9.34
CA ASP A 195 16.03 3.32 10.78
C ASP A 195 14.96 2.25 11.02
N LEU A 196 15.25 0.99 10.69
CA LEU A 196 14.32 -0.13 10.85
C LEU A 196 13.93 -0.35 12.33
N THR A 197 14.87 -0.19 13.24
CA THR A 197 14.60 -0.33 14.68
C THR A 197 13.62 0.73 15.16
N GLY A 198 13.81 1.98 14.77
CA GLY A 198 12.88 3.06 15.06
C GLY A 198 11.54 2.92 14.34
N ALA A 199 11.53 2.37 13.12
CA ALA A 199 10.31 2.07 12.38
C ALA A 199 9.46 1.03 13.13
N ILE A 200 10.05 -0.10 13.52
CA ILE A 200 9.38 -1.15 14.32
C ILE A 200 8.85 -0.58 15.64
N LYS A 201 9.65 0.24 16.33
CA LYS A 201 9.21 0.90 17.58
C LYS A 201 7.99 1.80 17.35
N ALA A 202 8.01 2.62 16.30
CA ALA A 202 6.89 3.49 15.96
C ALA A 202 5.65 2.67 15.54
N MET A 203 5.82 1.58 14.80
CA MET A 203 4.70 0.72 14.42
C MET A 203 4.06 0.02 15.63
N ARG A 204 4.86 -0.39 16.61
CA ARG A 204 4.34 -0.91 17.88
C ARG A 204 3.54 0.14 18.67
N LEU A 205 3.95 1.42 18.63
CA LEU A 205 3.13 2.51 19.18
C LEU A 205 1.82 2.67 18.41
N ALA A 206 1.82 2.51 17.07
CA ALA A 206 0.59 2.51 16.28
C ALA A 206 -0.36 1.38 16.71
N VAL A 207 0.16 0.15 16.86
CA VAL A 207 -0.63 -0.99 17.37
C VAL A 207 -1.20 -0.71 18.76
N SER A 208 -0.38 -0.16 19.67
CA SER A 208 -0.79 0.14 21.05
C SER A 208 -1.81 1.27 21.15
N ALA A 209 -1.79 2.22 20.20
CA ALA A 209 -2.77 3.31 20.15
C ALA A 209 -4.19 2.83 19.80
N GLY A 210 -4.32 1.60 19.28
CA GLY A 210 -5.59 1.03 18.86
C GLY A 210 -6.18 1.71 17.63
N GLY A 211 -7.18 1.10 17.01
CA GLY A 211 -7.87 1.62 15.84
C GLY A 211 -9.37 1.77 16.07
N ALA A 212 -10.02 2.67 15.35
CA ALA A 212 -11.46 2.86 15.40
C ALA A 212 -12.23 1.67 14.79
N THR A 213 -11.58 0.94 13.87
CA THR A 213 -12.14 -0.27 13.26
C THR A 213 -11.17 -1.44 13.41
N PRO A 214 -11.66 -2.69 13.42
CA PRO A 214 -10.80 -3.88 13.42
C PRO A 214 -9.82 -3.91 12.24
N GLU A 215 -10.23 -3.44 11.06
CA GLU A 215 -9.37 -3.35 9.86
C GLU A 215 -8.15 -2.46 10.12
N ASN A 216 -8.31 -1.32 10.76
CA ASN A 216 -7.19 -0.42 11.06
C ASN A 216 -6.12 -1.07 11.93
N LEU A 217 -6.54 -1.87 12.91
CA LEU A 217 -5.62 -2.61 13.75
C LEU A 217 -4.93 -3.73 12.95
N ALA A 218 -5.69 -4.49 12.15
CA ALA A 218 -5.14 -5.52 11.27
C ALA A 218 -4.14 -4.92 10.27
N TYR A 219 -4.42 -3.73 9.75
CA TYR A 219 -3.51 -3.02 8.86
C TYR A 219 -2.15 -2.73 9.52
N VAL A 220 -2.11 -2.07 10.69
CA VAL A 220 -0.82 -1.74 11.33
C VAL A 220 -0.09 -2.98 11.86
N GLN A 221 -0.82 -4.04 12.23
CA GLN A 221 -0.23 -5.32 12.56
C GLN A 221 0.42 -5.98 11.34
N THR A 222 -0.20 -5.85 10.16
CA THR A 222 0.38 -6.32 8.90
C THR A 222 1.63 -5.53 8.54
N LEU A 223 1.62 -4.20 8.70
CA LEU A 223 2.81 -3.38 8.49
C LEU A 223 3.94 -3.75 9.47
N LEU A 224 3.62 -4.03 10.73
CA LEU A 224 4.60 -4.55 11.70
C LEU A 224 5.17 -5.89 11.23
N GLY A 225 4.34 -6.79 10.70
CA GLY A 225 4.77 -8.06 10.12
C GLY A 225 5.73 -7.87 8.95
N ASN A 226 5.47 -6.89 8.08
CA ASN A 226 6.36 -6.54 6.97
C ASN A 226 7.73 -6.06 7.45
N LEU A 227 7.77 -5.15 8.44
CA LEU A 227 9.03 -4.65 9.02
C LEU A 227 9.85 -5.77 9.69
N GLU A 228 9.18 -6.69 10.41
CA GLU A 228 9.84 -7.85 11.04
C GLU A 228 10.36 -8.84 9.98
N PHE A 229 9.63 -9.03 8.87
CA PHE A 229 10.08 -9.81 7.73
C PHE A 229 11.33 -9.19 7.08
N ASP A 230 11.32 -7.89 6.82
CA ASP A 230 12.44 -7.20 6.19
C ASP A 230 13.69 -7.21 7.08
N ARG A 231 13.51 -7.26 8.41
CA ARG A 231 14.58 -7.50 9.39
C ARG A 231 15.07 -8.97 9.44
N GLY A 232 14.39 -9.89 8.78
CA GLY A 232 14.70 -11.32 8.79
C GLY A 232 14.14 -12.09 9.99
N ASP A 233 13.33 -11.47 10.86
CA ASP A 233 12.65 -12.17 11.95
C ASP A 233 11.33 -12.78 11.48
N LEU A 234 11.45 -13.89 10.74
CA LEU A 234 10.29 -14.58 10.17
C LEU A 234 9.28 -15.06 11.23
N ALA A 235 9.76 -15.39 12.44
CA ALA A 235 8.87 -15.78 13.52
C ALA A 235 8.05 -14.61 14.06
N ALA A 236 8.66 -13.43 14.24
CA ALA A 236 7.94 -12.23 14.64
C ALA A 236 6.98 -11.77 13.53
N ALA A 237 7.40 -11.84 12.26
CA ALA A 237 6.55 -11.54 11.10
C ALA A 237 5.30 -12.44 11.10
N SER A 238 5.45 -13.76 11.18
CA SER A 238 4.32 -14.70 11.26
C SER A 238 3.37 -14.37 12.42
N ARG A 239 3.90 -14.04 13.60
CA ARG A 239 3.05 -13.66 14.74
C ARG A 239 2.24 -12.42 14.47
N ALA A 240 2.86 -11.38 13.89
CA ALA A 240 2.18 -10.13 13.57
C ALA A 240 1.05 -10.33 12.52
N PHE A 241 1.30 -11.10 11.46
CA PHE A 241 0.29 -11.42 10.46
C PHE A 241 -0.88 -12.23 11.01
N ARG A 242 -0.60 -13.25 11.83
CA ARG A 242 -1.66 -14.02 12.51
C ARG A 242 -2.49 -13.14 13.45
N THR A 243 -1.85 -12.20 14.16
CA THR A 243 -2.56 -11.26 15.02
C THR A 243 -3.44 -10.32 14.20
N ALA A 244 -3.01 -9.92 13.00
CA ALA A 244 -3.81 -9.14 12.07
C ALA A 244 -5.08 -9.91 11.63
N GLU A 245 -4.94 -11.21 11.30
CA GLU A 245 -6.09 -12.06 10.96
C GLU A 245 -7.05 -12.28 12.14
N LEU A 246 -6.55 -12.34 13.37
CA LEU A 246 -7.39 -12.40 14.56
C LEU A 246 -8.15 -11.08 14.80
N SER A 247 -7.53 -9.95 14.47
CA SER A 247 -8.16 -8.62 14.61
C SER A 247 -9.22 -8.38 13.55
N PHE A 248 -8.98 -8.82 12.32
CA PHE A 248 -9.93 -8.74 11.20
C PHE A 248 -9.87 -10.04 10.40
N PRO A 249 -10.80 -10.97 10.66
CA PRO A 249 -10.79 -12.28 10.02
C PRO A 249 -10.79 -12.19 8.50
N SER A 250 -9.96 -13.01 7.87
CA SER A 250 -9.81 -13.04 6.40
C SER A 250 -9.16 -11.79 5.80
N TYR A 251 -8.39 -11.03 6.57
CA TYR A 251 -7.67 -9.85 6.08
C TYR A 251 -6.59 -10.27 5.07
N VAL A 252 -6.89 -10.04 3.79
CA VAL A 252 -6.08 -10.54 2.66
C VAL A 252 -4.60 -10.12 2.73
N PRO A 253 -4.25 -8.86 3.10
CA PRO A 253 -2.84 -8.47 3.22
C PRO A 253 -2.07 -9.29 4.27
N ALA A 254 -2.71 -9.71 5.35
CA ALA A 254 -2.07 -10.57 6.36
C ALA A 254 -1.88 -11.99 5.85
N ILE A 255 -2.85 -12.55 5.12
CA ILE A 255 -2.74 -13.86 4.46
C ILE A 255 -1.58 -13.86 3.46
N ALA A 256 -1.45 -12.82 2.64
CA ALA A 256 -0.34 -12.68 1.71
C ALA A 256 1.01 -12.52 2.43
N GLY A 257 1.04 -11.81 3.57
CA GLY A 257 2.21 -11.69 4.44
C GLY A 257 2.64 -13.04 5.03
N LEU A 258 1.68 -13.86 5.46
CA LEU A 258 1.95 -15.24 5.89
C LEU A 258 2.50 -16.08 4.74
N ALA A 259 1.89 -16.00 3.54
CA ALA A 259 2.37 -16.70 2.36
C ALA A 259 3.83 -16.35 2.04
N ARG A 260 4.19 -15.05 2.09
CA ARG A 260 5.57 -14.57 1.90
C ARG A 260 6.53 -15.15 2.95
N THR A 261 6.08 -15.19 4.19
CA THR A 261 6.88 -15.72 5.31
C THR A 261 7.08 -17.23 5.20
N GLU A 262 6.05 -17.98 4.80
CA GLU A 262 6.14 -19.42 4.51
C GLU A 262 7.08 -19.70 3.34
N ALA A 263 7.02 -18.91 2.28
CA ALA A 263 7.94 -19.03 1.14
C ALA A 263 9.40 -18.80 1.56
N ALA A 264 9.66 -17.76 2.37
CA ALA A 264 10.97 -17.47 2.93
C ALA A 264 11.47 -18.59 3.87
N SER A 265 10.56 -19.27 4.56
CA SER A 265 10.88 -20.42 5.43
C SER A 265 11.05 -21.75 4.68
N GLY A 266 10.93 -21.75 3.34
CA GLY A 266 11.01 -22.95 2.50
C GLY A 266 9.73 -23.80 2.46
N HIS A 267 8.66 -23.39 3.11
CA HIS A 267 7.37 -24.07 3.13
C HIS A 267 6.53 -23.72 1.89
N LEU A 268 7.06 -23.98 0.69
CA LEU A 268 6.50 -23.51 -0.58
C LEU A 268 5.07 -23.97 -0.84
N THR A 269 4.66 -25.16 -0.39
CA THR A 269 3.28 -25.63 -0.56
C THR A 269 2.29 -24.76 0.25
N ALA A 270 2.58 -24.51 1.53
CA ALA A 270 1.77 -23.64 2.37
C ALA A 270 1.73 -22.20 1.83
N ALA A 271 2.87 -21.71 1.35
CA ALA A 271 2.95 -20.39 0.71
C ALA A 271 2.03 -20.29 -0.50
N ILE A 272 2.06 -21.27 -1.42
CA ILE A 272 1.21 -21.32 -2.61
C ILE A 272 -0.26 -21.38 -2.22
N ASP A 273 -0.65 -22.18 -1.23
CA ASP A 273 -2.03 -22.30 -0.78
C ASP A 273 -2.54 -20.97 -0.19
N ASN A 274 -1.75 -20.31 0.66
CA ASN A 274 -2.07 -19.00 1.22
C ASN A 274 -2.14 -17.92 0.13
N TYR A 275 -1.21 -17.87 -0.83
CA TYR A 275 -1.28 -16.94 -1.94
C TYR A 275 -2.49 -17.17 -2.82
N ARG A 276 -2.90 -18.43 -3.08
CA ARG A 276 -4.14 -18.73 -3.81
C ARG A 276 -5.37 -18.21 -3.10
N VAL A 277 -5.42 -18.33 -1.77
CA VAL A 277 -6.49 -17.70 -0.98
C VAL A 277 -6.46 -16.19 -1.14
N ALA A 278 -5.29 -15.55 -1.06
CA ALA A 278 -5.15 -14.12 -1.23
C ALA A 278 -5.61 -13.67 -2.63
N VAL A 279 -5.09 -14.30 -3.69
CA VAL A 279 -5.43 -14.00 -5.10
C VAL A 279 -6.91 -14.25 -5.40
N SER A 280 -7.51 -15.32 -4.85
CA SER A 280 -8.94 -15.60 -5.08
C SER A 280 -9.88 -14.55 -4.50
N ARG A 281 -9.45 -13.84 -3.45
CA ARG A 281 -10.22 -12.79 -2.77
C ARG A 281 -9.88 -11.40 -3.28
N LEU A 282 -8.61 -11.18 -3.57
CA LEU A 282 -8.05 -9.89 -3.92
C LEU A 282 -6.87 -10.10 -4.88
N PRO A 283 -7.11 -10.19 -6.22
CA PRO A 283 -6.09 -10.53 -7.21
C PRO A 283 -5.16 -9.34 -7.51
N LEU A 284 -4.52 -8.76 -6.50
CA LEU A 284 -3.55 -7.67 -6.70
C LEU A 284 -2.32 -8.17 -7.46
N PRO A 285 -1.69 -7.34 -8.30
CA PRO A 285 -0.48 -7.69 -9.03
C PRO A 285 0.63 -8.26 -8.14
N GLU A 286 0.83 -7.73 -6.94
CA GLU A 286 1.82 -8.21 -5.98
C GLU A 286 1.51 -9.62 -5.45
N TYR A 287 0.23 -9.96 -5.21
CA TYR A 287 -0.14 -11.29 -4.72
C TYR A 287 -0.07 -12.32 -5.84
N ILE A 288 -0.49 -11.93 -7.06
CA ILE A 288 -0.33 -12.77 -8.25
C ILE A 288 1.16 -13.02 -8.52
N THR A 289 2.01 -11.99 -8.42
CA THR A 289 3.45 -12.14 -8.56
C THR A 289 4.03 -13.05 -7.47
N GLY A 290 3.64 -12.85 -6.21
CA GLY A 290 4.06 -13.69 -5.10
C GLY A 290 3.67 -15.16 -5.28
N LEU A 291 2.44 -15.44 -5.77
CA LEU A 291 2.00 -16.79 -6.11
C LEU A 291 2.89 -17.40 -7.20
N GLY A 292 3.06 -16.70 -8.32
CA GLY A 292 3.85 -17.19 -9.43
C GLY A 292 5.32 -17.41 -9.05
N GLU A 293 5.91 -16.52 -8.23
CA GLU A 293 7.29 -16.68 -7.72
C GLU A 293 7.43 -17.88 -6.76
N ALA A 294 6.45 -18.11 -5.88
CA ALA A 294 6.43 -19.30 -5.02
C ALA A 294 6.28 -20.59 -5.86
N GLU A 295 5.47 -20.57 -6.91
CA GLU A 295 5.32 -21.70 -7.84
C GLU A 295 6.58 -21.94 -8.67
N LEU A 296 7.28 -20.88 -9.13
CA LEU A 296 8.59 -21.02 -9.78
C LEU A 296 9.62 -21.63 -8.84
N ALA A 297 9.68 -21.17 -7.59
CA ALA A 297 10.58 -21.74 -6.58
C ALA A 297 10.26 -23.22 -6.28
N ALA A 298 8.97 -23.60 -6.36
CA ALA A 298 8.51 -25.00 -6.23
C ALA A 298 8.63 -25.81 -7.53
N HIS A 299 9.31 -25.29 -8.57
CA HIS A 299 9.45 -25.91 -9.90
C HIS A 299 8.12 -26.19 -10.64
N ARG A 300 7.04 -25.44 -10.30
CA ARG A 300 5.71 -25.53 -10.93
C ARG A 300 5.57 -24.51 -12.08
N SER A 301 6.49 -24.52 -13.03
CA SER A 301 6.61 -23.47 -14.07
C SER A 301 5.38 -23.31 -14.97
N ARG A 302 4.53 -24.35 -15.12
CA ARG A 302 3.29 -24.24 -15.89
C ARG A 302 2.26 -23.41 -15.11
N ALA A 303 2.01 -23.75 -13.86
CA ALA A 303 1.07 -23.05 -12.99
C ALA A 303 1.48 -21.57 -12.85
N ALA A 304 2.76 -21.30 -12.59
CA ALA A 304 3.30 -19.94 -12.51
C ALA A 304 2.99 -19.11 -13.76
N ARG A 305 3.15 -19.67 -14.99
CA ARG A 305 2.80 -18.93 -16.21
C ARG A 305 1.32 -18.65 -16.35
N GLU A 306 0.46 -19.61 -15.95
CA GLU A 306 -1.00 -19.47 -15.98
C GLU A 306 -1.45 -18.38 -15.00
N ASP A 307 -0.92 -18.36 -13.77
CA ASP A 307 -1.27 -17.37 -12.76
C ASP A 307 -0.71 -15.97 -13.07
N LEU A 308 0.57 -15.85 -13.47
CA LEU A 308 1.16 -14.57 -13.84
C LEU A 308 0.46 -13.90 -15.04
N ALA A 309 -0.19 -14.66 -15.92
CA ALA A 309 -0.97 -14.11 -17.04
C ALA A 309 -2.19 -13.30 -16.58
N LEU A 310 -2.68 -13.50 -15.34
CA LEU A 310 -3.80 -12.74 -14.76
C LEU A 310 -3.48 -11.25 -14.58
N ILE A 311 -2.21 -10.89 -14.42
CA ILE A 311 -1.78 -9.48 -14.20
C ILE A 311 -2.27 -8.55 -15.31
N GLY A 312 -2.29 -9.02 -16.56
CA GLY A 312 -2.78 -8.19 -17.67
C GLY A 312 -4.28 -7.88 -17.61
N ALA A 313 -5.09 -8.76 -17.02
CA ALA A 313 -6.53 -8.49 -16.81
C ALA A 313 -6.72 -7.51 -15.65
N GLU A 314 -5.95 -7.70 -14.60
CA GLU A 314 -5.97 -6.85 -13.41
C GLU A 314 -5.53 -5.42 -13.71
N GLU A 315 -4.46 -5.24 -14.48
CA GLU A 315 -4.02 -3.92 -14.96
C GLU A 315 -5.15 -3.17 -15.66
N ARG A 316 -5.90 -3.85 -16.53
CA ARG A 316 -7.01 -3.21 -17.23
C ARG A 316 -8.13 -2.76 -16.29
N LEU A 317 -8.45 -3.57 -15.29
CA LEU A 317 -9.48 -3.24 -14.30
C LEU A 317 -9.07 -2.04 -13.44
N LEU A 318 -7.86 -2.04 -12.90
CA LEU A 318 -7.31 -0.95 -12.10
C LEU A 318 -7.27 0.36 -12.90
N ARG A 319 -6.77 0.29 -14.13
CA ARG A 319 -6.70 1.45 -15.03
C ARG A 319 -8.10 1.99 -15.39
N ALA A 320 -9.09 1.12 -15.60
CA ALA A 320 -10.48 1.53 -15.86
C ALA A 320 -11.09 2.29 -14.68
N ASN A 321 -10.61 2.08 -13.45
CA ASN A 321 -11.00 2.79 -12.24
C ASN A 321 -10.06 3.96 -11.87
N GLY A 322 -9.17 4.35 -12.80
CA GLY A 322 -8.27 5.49 -12.68
C GLY A 322 -7.02 5.24 -11.83
N VAL A 323 -6.72 3.98 -11.48
CA VAL A 323 -5.52 3.61 -10.70
C VAL A 323 -4.31 3.49 -11.63
N ASN A 324 -3.23 4.17 -11.28
CA ASN A 324 -1.95 4.05 -11.96
C ASN A 324 -1.06 2.99 -11.29
N THR A 325 -0.71 1.96 -12.04
CA THR A 325 0.10 0.82 -11.58
C THR A 325 1.48 0.77 -12.23
N ASP A 326 1.95 1.88 -12.79
CA ASP A 326 3.17 1.89 -13.61
C ASP A 326 4.43 1.41 -12.86
N VAL A 327 4.56 1.65 -11.53
CA VAL A 327 5.71 1.16 -10.73
C VAL A 327 5.68 -0.36 -10.63
N ASP A 328 4.54 -0.92 -10.22
CA ASP A 328 4.40 -2.36 -9.94
C ASP A 328 4.52 -3.17 -11.23
N LEU A 329 3.89 -2.68 -12.30
CA LEU A 329 4.01 -3.29 -13.62
C LEU A 329 5.43 -3.17 -14.19
N ALA A 330 6.16 -2.09 -13.91
CA ALA A 330 7.56 -1.97 -14.32
C ALA A 330 8.42 -3.05 -13.65
N LEU A 331 8.23 -3.29 -12.37
CA LEU A 331 8.94 -4.35 -11.64
C LEU A 331 8.52 -5.74 -12.14
N PHE A 332 7.23 -5.97 -12.35
CA PHE A 332 6.74 -7.22 -12.93
C PHE A 332 7.33 -7.48 -14.33
N GLU A 333 7.28 -6.50 -15.23
CA GLU A 333 7.82 -6.63 -16.59
C GLU A 333 9.35 -6.81 -16.60
N ALA A 334 10.06 -6.21 -15.65
CA ALA A 334 11.50 -6.39 -15.49
C ALA A 334 11.85 -7.82 -15.04
N ASN A 335 11.00 -8.45 -14.21
CA ASN A 335 11.24 -9.77 -13.66
C ASN A 335 10.71 -10.90 -14.56
N HIS A 336 9.51 -10.76 -15.09
CA HIS A 336 8.74 -11.84 -15.71
C HIS A 336 8.25 -11.55 -17.13
N GLY A 337 8.46 -10.31 -17.62
CA GLY A 337 7.93 -9.87 -18.93
C GLY A 337 8.98 -9.26 -19.84
N SER A 338 8.67 -8.10 -20.41
CA SER A 338 9.49 -7.38 -21.38
C SER A 338 10.34 -6.29 -20.71
N PRO A 339 11.68 -6.38 -20.68
CA PRO A 339 12.54 -5.32 -20.17
C PRO A 339 12.34 -3.96 -20.86
N ALA A 340 12.03 -3.96 -22.15
CA ALA A 340 11.73 -2.71 -22.88
C ALA A 340 10.45 -2.04 -22.38
N ARG A 341 9.39 -2.83 -22.14
CA ARG A 341 8.14 -2.36 -21.54
C ARG A 341 8.36 -1.89 -20.10
N ALA A 342 9.16 -2.61 -19.32
CA ALA A 342 9.54 -2.22 -17.97
C ALA A 342 10.17 -0.83 -17.94
N VAL A 343 11.14 -0.52 -18.83
CA VAL A 343 11.77 0.79 -18.91
C VAL A 343 10.76 1.89 -19.24
N LEU A 344 9.82 1.63 -20.18
CA LEU A 344 8.79 2.60 -20.55
C LEU A 344 7.89 2.94 -19.33
N LEU A 345 7.41 1.92 -18.64
CA LEU A 345 6.56 2.06 -17.45
C LEU A 345 7.29 2.79 -16.33
N ALA A 346 8.52 2.38 -16.02
CA ALA A 346 9.33 2.99 -14.96
C ALA A 346 9.66 4.47 -15.24
N ARG A 347 9.90 4.85 -16.50
CA ARG A 347 10.08 6.27 -16.86
C ARG A 347 8.82 7.08 -16.66
N ARG A 348 7.63 6.54 -16.98
CA ARG A 348 6.34 7.21 -16.72
C ARG A 348 6.11 7.36 -15.22
N ALA A 349 6.35 6.29 -14.45
CA ALA A 349 6.25 6.32 -13.00
C ALA A 349 7.14 7.40 -12.38
N TRP A 350 8.41 7.47 -12.81
CA TRP A 350 9.32 8.51 -12.36
C TRP A 350 8.84 9.93 -12.71
N ALA A 351 8.35 10.16 -13.90
CA ALA A 351 7.85 11.48 -14.32
C ALA A 351 6.63 11.94 -13.49
N GLN A 352 5.82 11.00 -13.04
CA GLN A 352 4.64 11.31 -12.22
C GLN A 352 4.99 11.46 -10.74
N ALA A 353 5.84 10.59 -10.20
CA ALA A 353 6.16 10.50 -8.78
C ALA A 353 7.64 10.15 -8.59
N PRO A 354 8.53 11.18 -8.50
CA PRO A 354 10.00 10.97 -8.44
C PRO A 354 10.46 10.54 -7.04
N SER A 355 9.94 9.43 -6.54
CA SER A 355 10.28 8.82 -5.25
C SER A 355 11.45 7.84 -5.35
N VAL A 356 11.95 7.36 -4.18
CA VAL A 356 12.97 6.29 -4.14
C VAL A 356 12.44 4.99 -4.76
N ARG A 357 11.13 4.71 -4.65
CA ARG A 357 10.49 3.53 -5.23
C ARG A 357 10.51 3.57 -6.77
N SER A 358 10.09 4.70 -7.36
CA SER A 358 10.13 4.86 -8.82
C SER A 358 11.57 4.92 -9.36
N ALA A 359 12.53 5.42 -8.56
CA ALA A 359 13.95 5.35 -8.90
C ALA A 359 14.47 3.91 -8.91
N ASP A 360 14.07 3.08 -7.92
CA ASP A 360 14.42 1.65 -7.89
C ASP A 360 13.85 0.92 -9.10
N ALA A 361 12.55 1.08 -9.37
CA ALA A 361 11.89 0.45 -10.52
C ALA A 361 12.59 0.82 -11.85
N LEU A 362 12.99 2.10 -12.03
CA LEU A 362 13.71 2.53 -13.23
C LEU A 362 15.13 1.97 -13.27
N GLY A 363 15.83 1.94 -12.13
CA GLY A 363 17.16 1.34 -12.03
C GLY A 363 17.17 -0.13 -12.37
N TRP A 364 16.20 -0.87 -11.83
CA TRP A 364 16.04 -2.29 -12.10
C TRP A 364 15.65 -2.56 -13.55
N ALA A 365 14.63 -1.88 -14.08
CA ALA A 365 14.21 -2.02 -15.47
C ALA A 365 15.35 -1.78 -16.46
N LEU A 366 16.15 -0.71 -16.25
CA LEU A 366 17.33 -0.42 -17.07
C LEU A 366 18.39 -1.52 -16.97
N THR A 367 18.64 -2.04 -15.77
CA THR A 367 19.57 -3.14 -15.54
C THR A 367 19.14 -4.38 -16.31
N ARG A 368 17.87 -4.75 -16.24
CA ARG A 368 17.28 -5.90 -16.94
C ARG A 368 17.26 -5.72 -18.45
N ALA A 369 17.19 -4.47 -18.93
CA ALA A 369 17.28 -4.12 -20.35
C ALA A 369 18.75 -4.05 -20.87
N GLY A 370 19.75 -4.41 -20.07
CA GLY A 370 21.16 -4.40 -20.47
C GLY A 370 21.87 -3.05 -20.29
N HIS A 371 21.20 -2.04 -19.74
CA HIS A 371 21.76 -0.70 -19.49
C HIS A 371 22.29 -0.57 -18.07
N ALA A 372 23.16 -1.47 -17.64
CA ALA A 372 23.59 -1.64 -16.25
C ALA A 372 24.20 -0.37 -15.61
N THR A 373 25.01 0.41 -16.35
CA THR A 373 25.59 1.67 -15.84
C THR A 373 24.51 2.70 -15.51
N ALA A 374 23.52 2.86 -16.39
CA ALA A 374 22.38 3.72 -16.13
C ALA A 374 21.52 3.16 -14.99
N GLY A 375 21.32 1.84 -14.95
CA GLY A 375 20.64 1.13 -13.87
C GLY A 375 21.25 1.41 -12.51
N LEU A 376 22.59 1.32 -12.41
CA LEU A 376 23.32 1.61 -11.16
C LEU A 376 23.16 3.09 -10.72
N HIS A 377 23.16 4.03 -11.66
CA HIS A 377 22.88 5.44 -11.33
C HIS A 377 21.52 5.60 -10.64
N TRP A 378 20.48 4.98 -11.16
CA TRP A 378 19.14 5.05 -10.59
C TRP A 378 19.00 4.25 -9.29
N ALA A 379 19.64 3.10 -9.18
CA ALA A 379 19.67 2.32 -7.94
C ALA A 379 20.35 3.09 -6.79
N ARG A 380 21.44 3.83 -7.06
CA ARG A 380 22.03 4.75 -6.07
C ARG A 380 21.07 5.85 -5.65
N ARG A 381 20.26 6.35 -6.58
CA ARG A 381 19.23 7.35 -6.28
C ARG A 381 18.10 6.75 -5.41
N ALA A 382 17.74 5.50 -5.62
CA ALA A 382 16.80 4.77 -4.76
C ALA A 382 17.31 4.63 -3.32
N LEU A 383 18.61 4.42 -3.16
CA LEU A 383 19.26 4.25 -1.86
C LEU A 383 19.71 5.57 -1.19
N LYS A 384 19.38 6.75 -1.75
CA LYS A 384 19.89 8.05 -1.28
C LYS A 384 19.49 8.42 0.16
N LEU A 385 18.39 7.88 0.64
CA LEU A 385 17.89 8.09 2.01
C LEU A 385 18.49 7.11 3.03
N GLY A 386 19.33 6.17 2.58
CA GLY A 386 19.85 5.11 3.44
C GLY A 386 18.97 3.87 3.54
N SER A 387 17.95 3.76 2.69
CA SER A 387 17.02 2.61 2.67
C SER A 387 17.75 1.28 2.79
N ILE A 388 17.14 0.39 3.57
CA ILE A 388 17.62 -0.95 3.87
C ILE A 388 16.69 -2.03 3.30
N ASP A 389 15.86 -1.70 2.31
CA ASP A 389 15.04 -2.68 1.59
C ASP A 389 15.97 -3.72 0.90
N PRO A 390 15.83 -5.02 1.21
CA PRO A 390 16.66 -6.06 0.60
C PRO A 390 16.57 -6.11 -0.93
N ASN A 391 15.41 -5.77 -1.52
CA ASN A 391 15.22 -5.75 -2.97
C ASN A 391 15.97 -4.57 -3.61
N PHE A 392 15.89 -3.38 -3.01
CA PHE A 392 16.66 -2.22 -3.49
C PHE A 392 18.17 -2.50 -3.47
N LEU A 393 18.65 -3.16 -2.40
CA LEU A 393 20.04 -3.57 -2.25
C LEU A 393 20.42 -4.65 -3.26
N LEU A 394 19.54 -5.62 -3.54
CA LEU A 394 19.73 -6.62 -4.59
C LEU A 394 19.84 -5.94 -5.97
N HIS A 395 18.88 -5.09 -6.32
CA HIS A 395 18.84 -4.39 -7.61
C HIS A 395 20.12 -3.57 -7.82
N ALA A 396 20.54 -2.82 -6.77
CA ALA A 396 21.80 -2.06 -6.81
C ALA A 396 23.03 -2.97 -6.95
N GLY A 397 23.04 -4.11 -6.24
CA GLY A 397 24.12 -5.08 -6.29
C GLY A 397 24.28 -5.73 -7.68
N ILE A 398 23.17 -6.15 -8.29
CA ILE A 398 23.17 -6.73 -9.62
C ILE A 398 23.58 -5.67 -10.68
N ALA A 399 23.04 -4.45 -10.59
CA ALA A 399 23.43 -3.34 -11.46
C ALA A 399 24.92 -3.01 -11.35
N ALA A 400 25.46 -2.99 -10.13
CA ALA A 400 26.88 -2.75 -9.88
C ALA A 400 27.77 -3.89 -10.46
N LYS A 401 27.38 -5.16 -10.28
CA LYS A 401 28.09 -6.31 -10.85
C LYS A 401 28.11 -6.23 -12.38
N ALA A 402 26.94 -6.00 -12.99
CA ALA A 402 26.79 -5.93 -14.45
C ALA A 402 27.52 -4.73 -15.08
N SER A 403 27.75 -3.65 -14.32
CA SER A 403 28.52 -2.46 -14.75
C SER A 403 30.01 -2.50 -14.35
N GLY A 404 30.52 -3.64 -13.85
CA GLY A 404 31.94 -3.84 -13.53
C GLY A 404 32.38 -3.36 -12.14
N HIS A 405 31.48 -2.86 -11.30
CA HIS A 405 31.78 -2.32 -9.98
C HIS A 405 31.73 -3.40 -8.89
N ARG A 406 32.61 -4.43 -8.98
CA ARG A 406 32.60 -5.64 -8.16
C ARG A 406 32.57 -5.38 -6.64
N ALA A 407 33.42 -4.49 -6.12
CA ALA A 407 33.48 -4.20 -4.69
C ALA A 407 32.15 -3.61 -4.17
N GLN A 408 31.55 -2.72 -4.96
CA GLN A 408 30.25 -2.12 -4.63
C GLN A 408 29.11 -3.16 -4.70
N ALA A 409 29.15 -4.03 -5.72
CA ALA A 409 28.20 -5.14 -5.84
C ALA A 409 28.23 -6.02 -4.59
N GLN A 410 29.43 -6.45 -4.16
CA GLN A 410 29.59 -7.24 -2.96
C GLN A 410 29.03 -6.55 -1.70
N THR A 411 29.26 -5.23 -1.58
CA THR A 411 28.74 -4.46 -0.45
C THR A 411 27.21 -4.47 -0.40
N TYR A 412 26.54 -4.19 -1.52
CA TYR A 412 25.09 -4.20 -1.59
C TYR A 412 24.49 -5.58 -1.34
N LEU A 413 25.02 -6.61 -2.01
CA LEU A 413 24.49 -7.97 -1.89
C LEU A 413 24.68 -8.55 -0.48
N ARG A 414 25.85 -8.31 0.16
CA ARG A 414 26.07 -8.71 1.56
C ARG A 414 25.09 -8.00 2.50
N ARG A 415 24.83 -6.71 2.28
CA ARG A 415 23.86 -5.96 3.09
C ARG A 415 22.45 -6.53 2.93
N ALA A 416 22.00 -6.84 1.71
CA ALA A 416 20.70 -7.45 1.46
C ALA A 416 20.53 -8.76 2.25
N LEU A 417 21.50 -9.66 2.11
CA LEU A 417 21.48 -10.97 2.78
C LEU A 417 21.69 -10.89 4.31
N ALA A 418 22.37 -9.84 4.81
CA ALA A 418 22.53 -9.62 6.24
C ALA A 418 21.24 -9.11 6.90
N LEU A 419 20.40 -8.37 6.16
CA LEU A 419 19.09 -7.93 6.64
C LEU A 419 18.12 -9.10 6.72
N ASN A 420 17.92 -9.77 5.61
CA ASN A 420 17.11 -10.98 5.54
C ASN A 420 17.74 -11.95 4.53
N PRO A 421 18.35 -13.06 5.00
CA PRO A 421 18.98 -14.02 4.11
C PRO A 421 17.99 -14.75 3.18
N GLU A 422 16.70 -14.72 3.50
CA GLU A 422 15.62 -15.39 2.77
C GLU A 422 14.52 -14.42 2.31
N PHE A 423 14.89 -13.16 1.97
CA PHE A 423 13.96 -12.10 1.57
C PHE A 423 13.08 -12.44 0.35
N SER A 424 13.53 -13.38 -0.49
CA SER A 424 12.78 -13.87 -1.64
C SER A 424 13.23 -15.31 -1.98
N PRO A 425 12.29 -16.22 -2.25
CA PRO A 425 12.63 -17.60 -2.63
C PRO A 425 13.37 -17.69 -3.97
N LEU A 426 13.18 -16.72 -4.87
CA LEU A 426 13.88 -16.66 -6.17
C LEU A 426 15.15 -15.82 -6.12
N TYR A 427 15.12 -14.67 -5.46
CA TYR A 427 16.15 -13.66 -5.60
C TYR A 427 17.22 -13.70 -4.51
N ALA A 428 16.96 -14.27 -3.34
CA ALA A 428 18.01 -14.50 -2.35
C ALA A 428 19.07 -15.51 -2.84
N PRO A 429 18.72 -16.61 -3.53
CA PRO A 429 19.71 -17.46 -4.21
C PRO A 429 20.54 -16.72 -5.28
N VAL A 430 19.91 -15.85 -6.08
CA VAL A 430 20.60 -15.00 -7.07
C VAL A 430 21.62 -14.07 -6.39
N ALA A 431 21.27 -13.47 -5.26
CA ALA A 431 22.18 -12.63 -4.50
C ALA A 431 23.38 -13.42 -3.97
N ARG A 432 23.16 -14.65 -3.45
CA ARG A 432 24.23 -15.56 -2.99
C ARG A 432 25.17 -15.98 -4.14
N GLU A 433 24.62 -16.31 -5.30
CA GLU A 433 25.41 -16.67 -6.49
C GLU A 433 26.19 -15.47 -7.02
N ALA A 434 25.59 -14.29 -7.02
CA ALA A 434 26.26 -13.07 -7.49
C ALA A 434 27.46 -12.64 -6.61
N LEU A 435 27.58 -13.15 -5.38
CA LEU A 435 28.72 -12.95 -4.46
C LEU A 435 29.88 -13.92 -4.71
N ARG A 436 29.65 -15.04 -5.39
CA ARG A 436 30.71 -15.99 -5.82
C ARG A 436 31.52 -15.42 -6.98
#